data_7917a593a1d0d87097550f46e722dbb3
#
_entry.id   7917a593a1d0d87097550f46e722dbb3
#
_cell.length_a   1.000
_cell.length_b   1.000
_cell.length_c   1.000
_cell.angle_alpha   90.00
_cell.angle_beta   90.00
_cell.angle_gamma   90.00
#
_symmetry.space_group_name_H-M   'P 1'
#
loop_
_entity.id
_entity.type
_entity.pdbx_description
1 polymer ?
#
loop_
_entity_poly.entity_id
_entity_poly.type
_entity_poly.pdbx_seq_one_letter_code
_entity_poly.pdbx_strand_id
1 'polypeptide(L)'
;ACLVGSEMCIRDRVKDVSTLADASYGQVWIPFTSTDLPSDTWSDQHMGMMSVTILARSHDDFGEIRAEAKRRMSEYNSILADQGYTLIDRNRPYDQETQSISFAANLEPDLKSARRERAIIFIILLLVPAINLSSMTQSRLRQRVAEIGVRRAFGSTRMEMVGQIIMENLVVTLLAGAVGLFISIVMAYLGTDILFAQPYSATLNAPTVDSSILLHPSTFLYALLFCFVLNLLSSGIPAWRASRTSIVNALGGRIH
;
A
#
# COMPACT_ATOMS: atom_id res chain seq x y z
N ALA A 1 -8.54 -26.09 29.81
CA ALA A 1 -9.56 -27.13 30.08
C ALA A 1 -9.47 -28.18 28.97
N CYS A 2 -9.25 -29.42 29.30
CA CYS A 2 -9.35 -30.52 28.34
C CYS A 2 -10.83 -30.90 28.17
N LEU A 3 -11.23 -31.07 26.91
CA LEU A 3 -12.55 -31.62 26.62
C LEU A 3 -12.51 -33.13 26.88
N VAL A 4 -13.49 -33.63 27.66
CA VAL A 4 -13.60 -35.06 27.98
C VAL A 4 -13.83 -35.85 26.69
N GLY A 5 -12.88 -36.72 26.36
CA GLY A 5 -12.96 -37.61 25.20
C GLY A 5 -12.15 -37.19 23.98
N SER A 6 -11.45 -36.07 24.00
CA SER A 6 -10.42 -35.71 23.00
C SER A 6 -9.13 -35.31 23.68
N GLU A 7 -8.00 -35.79 23.20
CA GLU A 7 -6.68 -35.45 23.74
C GLU A 7 -6.27 -33.99 23.44
N MET A 8 -7.18 -33.18 22.89
CA MET A 8 -6.92 -31.79 22.53
C MET A 8 -7.12 -30.87 23.73
N CYS A 9 -6.03 -30.51 24.37
CA CYS A 9 -5.97 -29.45 25.36
C CYS A 9 -5.54 -28.14 24.71
N ILE A 10 -6.22 -27.04 25.01
CA ILE A 10 -5.76 -25.69 24.65
C ILE A 10 -4.44 -25.45 25.39
N ARG A 11 -3.33 -25.34 24.66
CA ARG A 11 -2.00 -25.13 25.23
C ARG A 11 -1.69 -23.67 25.44
N ASP A 12 -2.17 -22.82 24.54
CA ASP A 12 -1.88 -21.39 24.57
C ASP A 12 -2.98 -20.59 23.83
N ARG A 13 -2.97 -19.28 24.03
CA ARG A 13 -3.76 -18.31 23.29
C ARG A 13 -2.83 -17.30 22.65
N VAL A 14 -2.89 -17.20 21.33
CA VAL A 14 -2.16 -16.20 20.57
C VAL A 14 -3.00 -14.96 20.36
N LYS A 15 -2.37 -13.83 20.11
CA LYS A 15 -3.07 -12.60 19.74
C LYS A 15 -3.82 -12.86 18.44
N ASP A 16 -5.03 -12.29 18.34
CA ASP A 16 -5.83 -12.37 17.12
C ASP A 16 -5.05 -11.83 15.91
N VAL A 17 -5.10 -12.56 14.82
CA VAL A 17 -4.44 -12.22 13.57
C VAL A 17 -5.49 -11.71 12.60
N SER A 18 -5.22 -10.55 12.00
CA SER A 18 -6.14 -9.97 11.02
C SER A 18 -6.40 -10.92 9.84
N THR A 19 -7.63 -10.96 9.37
CA THR A 19 -8.02 -11.68 8.14
C THR A 19 -7.29 -11.18 6.89
N LEU A 20 -6.70 -9.97 6.93
CA LEU A 20 -5.85 -9.45 5.85
C LEU A 20 -4.49 -10.15 5.75
N ALA A 21 -4.08 -10.86 6.80
CA ALA A 21 -2.87 -11.66 6.81
C ALA A 21 -3.17 -13.10 6.34
N ASP A 22 -3.69 -13.24 5.13
CA ASP A 22 -4.21 -14.48 4.54
C ASP A 22 -3.30 -15.70 4.77
N ALA A 23 -2.00 -15.55 4.59
CA ALA A 23 -1.03 -16.63 4.77
C ALA A 23 -0.85 -17.11 6.23
N SER A 24 -1.23 -16.28 7.21
CA SER A 24 -1.07 -16.56 8.64
C SER A 24 -2.37 -16.50 9.43
N TYR A 25 -3.49 -16.26 8.76
CA TYR A 25 -4.78 -16.24 9.42
C TYR A 25 -5.24 -17.65 9.77
N GLY A 26 -5.63 -17.84 11.02
CA GLY A 26 -6.20 -19.09 11.51
C GLY A 26 -6.95 -18.84 12.81
N GLN A 27 -8.16 -19.39 12.92
CA GLN A 27 -8.96 -19.31 14.15
C GLN A 27 -8.47 -20.31 15.19
N VAL A 28 -7.92 -21.42 14.72
CA VAL A 28 -7.35 -22.49 15.56
C VAL A 28 -6.04 -22.94 14.94
N TRP A 29 -4.99 -22.99 15.75
CA TRP A 29 -3.68 -23.46 15.36
C TRP A 29 -3.44 -24.83 15.99
N ILE A 30 -3.19 -25.82 15.16
CA ILE A 30 -2.94 -27.19 15.59
C ILE A 30 -1.51 -27.56 15.22
N PRO A 31 -0.71 -28.10 16.14
CA PRO A 31 0.63 -28.58 15.80
C PRO A 31 0.56 -29.61 14.67
N PHE A 32 1.43 -29.48 13.69
CA PHE A 32 1.54 -30.37 12.54
C PHE A 32 1.65 -31.86 12.95
N THR A 33 2.32 -32.14 14.08
CA THR A 33 2.52 -33.49 14.58
C THR A 33 1.32 -34.07 15.33
N SER A 34 0.25 -33.29 15.54
CA SER A 34 -0.91 -33.70 16.34
C SER A 34 -2.09 -34.20 15.52
N THR A 35 -2.02 -34.16 14.22
CA THR A 35 -3.10 -34.58 13.31
C THR A 35 -2.55 -35.48 12.22
N ASP A 36 -3.29 -36.53 11.93
CA ASP A 36 -3.12 -37.27 10.69
C ASP A 36 -3.56 -36.36 9.55
N LEU A 37 -2.58 -35.83 8.82
CA LEU A 37 -2.88 -34.98 7.68
C LEU A 37 -3.53 -35.85 6.60
N PRO A 38 -4.70 -35.44 6.07
CA PRO A 38 -5.29 -36.17 4.97
C PRO A 38 -4.28 -36.21 3.83
N SER A 39 -4.04 -37.38 3.31
CA SER A 39 -3.22 -37.63 2.14
C SER A 39 -3.93 -37.20 0.83
N ASP A 40 -4.67 -36.09 0.86
CA ASP A 40 -5.28 -35.52 -0.34
C ASP A 40 -4.18 -35.02 -1.29
N THR A 41 -3.48 -35.94 -1.85
CA THR A 41 -2.53 -35.73 -2.92
C THR A 41 -3.31 -35.85 -4.23
N TRP A 42 -3.27 -34.83 -5.04
CA TRP A 42 -3.86 -34.83 -6.39
C TRP A 42 -3.13 -35.78 -7.34
N SER A 43 -1.99 -36.26 -6.96
CA SER A 43 -1.21 -37.29 -7.59
C SER A 43 -0.38 -38.03 -6.56
N ASP A 44 -0.21 -39.27 -6.77
CA ASP A 44 0.43 -40.29 -5.93
C ASP A 44 1.68 -39.89 -5.12
N GLN A 45 1.67 -38.87 -4.27
CA GLN A 45 2.69 -38.54 -3.27
C GLN A 45 3.44 -37.20 -3.39
N HIS A 46 3.31 -36.43 -4.48
CA HIS A 46 4.22 -35.29 -4.67
C HIS A 46 3.53 -33.91 -4.68
N MET A 47 2.22 -33.85 -4.72
CA MET A 47 1.46 -32.59 -4.67
C MET A 47 0.53 -32.59 -3.47
N GLY A 48 0.66 -31.62 -2.58
CA GLY A 48 -0.18 -31.42 -1.40
C GLY A 48 -0.63 -30.00 -1.26
N MET A 49 -1.63 -29.76 -0.39
CA MET A 49 -2.17 -28.44 -0.09
C MET A 49 -1.36 -27.69 0.98
N MET A 50 -0.10 -28.07 1.21
CA MET A 50 0.73 -27.44 2.22
C MET A 50 1.49 -26.25 1.68
N SER A 51 1.52 -25.19 2.46
CA SER A 51 2.38 -24.05 2.26
C SER A 51 3.32 -23.85 3.44
N VAL A 52 4.51 -23.34 3.17
CA VAL A 52 5.51 -23.02 4.19
C VAL A 52 5.83 -21.54 4.11
N THR A 53 5.74 -20.86 5.24
CA THR A 53 6.20 -19.49 5.39
C THR A 53 7.54 -19.46 6.10
N ILE A 54 8.55 -18.85 5.48
CA ILE A 54 9.90 -18.72 6.03
C ILE A 54 10.06 -17.30 6.54
N LEU A 55 10.28 -17.14 7.84
CA LEU A 55 10.59 -15.86 8.44
C LEU A 55 12.10 -15.58 8.33
N ALA A 56 12.48 -14.64 7.48
CA ALA A 56 13.84 -14.14 7.39
C ALA A 56 14.12 -13.11 8.50
N ARG A 57 15.37 -13.01 8.95
CA ARG A 57 15.79 -12.00 9.94
C ARG A 57 15.89 -10.61 9.33
N SER A 58 16.34 -10.55 8.08
CA SER A 58 16.51 -9.32 7.32
C SER A 58 16.20 -9.56 5.83
N HIS A 59 16.03 -8.51 5.09
CA HIS A 59 15.85 -8.56 3.64
C HIS A 59 17.10 -9.12 2.92
N ASP A 60 18.28 -8.94 3.51
CA ASP A 60 19.54 -9.40 2.92
C ASP A 60 19.65 -10.94 2.91
N ASP A 61 18.95 -11.60 3.82
CA ASP A 61 18.92 -13.08 3.92
C ASP A 61 18.13 -13.73 2.76
N PHE A 62 17.32 -12.97 2.02
CA PHE A 62 16.47 -13.53 0.96
C PHE A 62 17.25 -14.20 -0.16
N GLY A 63 18.43 -13.68 -0.48
CA GLY A 63 19.33 -14.25 -1.48
C GLY A 63 19.84 -15.64 -1.05
N GLU A 64 20.25 -15.76 0.19
CA GLU A 64 20.77 -17.00 0.76
C GLU A 64 19.65 -18.05 0.93
N ILE A 65 18.50 -17.65 1.42
CA ILE A 65 17.31 -18.52 1.55
C ILE A 65 16.90 -19.10 0.19
N ARG A 66 16.87 -18.28 -0.85
CA ARG A 66 16.53 -18.76 -2.21
C ARG A 66 17.60 -19.71 -2.77
N ALA A 67 18.87 -19.42 -2.54
CA ALA A 67 19.95 -20.28 -2.98
C ALA A 67 19.89 -21.66 -2.30
N GLU A 68 19.65 -21.68 -1.00
CA GLU A 68 19.49 -22.93 -0.24
C GLU A 68 18.23 -23.70 -0.66
N ALA A 69 17.10 -23.03 -0.86
CA ALA A 69 15.88 -23.66 -1.35
C ALA A 69 16.09 -24.30 -2.72
N LYS A 70 16.78 -23.60 -3.63
CA LYS A 70 17.11 -24.11 -4.95
C LYS A 70 18.05 -25.33 -4.89
N ARG A 71 19.04 -25.27 -4.00
CA ARG A 71 19.95 -26.40 -3.77
C ARG A 71 19.17 -27.65 -3.31
N ARG A 72 18.32 -27.51 -2.30
CA ARG A 72 17.49 -28.62 -1.80
C ARG A 72 16.51 -29.13 -2.82
N MET A 73 15.93 -28.25 -3.62
CA MET A 73 15.06 -28.67 -4.72
C MET A 73 15.80 -29.48 -5.79
N SER A 74 17.04 -29.09 -6.11
CA SER A 74 17.90 -29.84 -7.03
C SER A 74 18.24 -31.22 -6.48
N GLU A 75 18.59 -31.30 -5.19
CA GLU A 75 18.85 -32.58 -4.51
C GLU A 75 17.59 -33.50 -4.55
N TYR A 76 16.42 -32.93 -4.27
CA TYR A 76 15.17 -33.69 -4.30
C TYR A 76 14.78 -34.11 -5.71
N ASN A 77 14.99 -33.28 -6.72
CA ASN A 77 14.78 -33.65 -8.11
C ASN A 77 15.68 -34.79 -8.58
N SER A 78 16.88 -34.93 -8.05
CA SER A 78 17.73 -36.09 -8.36
C SER A 78 17.14 -37.40 -7.85
N ILE A 79 16.44 -37.38 -6.72
CA ILE A 79 15.72 -38.53 -6.17
C ILE A 79 14.46 -38.84 -7.00
N LEU A 80 13.75 -37.80 -7.42
CA LEU A 80 12.51 -37.96 -8.22
C LEU A 80 12.76 -38.38 -9.65
N ALA A 81 13.94 -38.13 -10.20
CA ALA A 81 14.29 -38.51 -11.57
C ALA A 81 14.14 -40.01 -11.81
N ASP A 82 14.48 -40.85 -10.81
CA ASP A 82 14.29 -42.30 -10.88
C ASP A 82 12.82 -42.72 -10.96
N GLN A 83 11.91 -41.84 -10.52
CA GLN A 83 10.47 -42.06 -10.56
C GLN A 83 9.80 -41.37 -11.76
N GLY A 84 10.57 -40.72 -12.63
CA GLY A 84 10.06 -40.02 -13.82
C GLY A 84 9.38 -38.67 -13.53
N TYR A 85 9.60 -38.08 -12.32
CA TYR A 85 9.03 -36.81 -11.93
C TYR A 85 10.08 -35.71 -11.87
N THR A 86 9.65 -34.46 -12.13
CA THR A 86 10.48 -33.27 -11.97
C THR A 86 9.65 -32.15 -11.32
N LEU A 87 10.11 -31.63 -10.20
CA LEU A 87 9.54 -30.45 -9.56
C LEU A 87 10.12 -29.18 -10.18
N ILE A 88 9.23 -28.25 -10.54
CA ILE A 88 9.58 -26.95 -11.07
C ILE A 88 9.38 -25.91 -9.95
N ASP A 89 10.46 -25.29 -9.49
CA ASP A 89 10.46 -24.37 -8.35
C ASP A 89 9.82 -23.00 -8.68
N ARG A 90 9.82 -22.60 -9.96
CA ARG A 90 9.30 -21.30 -10.42
C ARG A 90 9.83 -20.11 -9.59
N ASN A 91 11.11 -20.17 -9.24
CA ASN A 91 11.80 -19.15 -8.42
C ASN A 91 11.24 -18.97 -6.99
N ARG A 92 10.62 -20.01 -6.43
CA ARG A 92 10.21 -20.00 -5.01
C ARG A 92 11.41 -20.23 -4.08
N PRO A 93 11.33 -19.75 -2.81
CA PRO A 93 10.24 -19.05 -2.16
C PRO A 93 10.09 -17.59 -2.60
N TYR A 94 8.84 -17.14 -2.73
CA TYR A 94 8.54 -15.75 -3.08
C TYR A 94 8.65 -14.84 -1.85
N ASP A 95 9.06 -13.60 -2.08
CA ASP A 95 8.86 -12.52 -1.10
C ASP A 95 7.38 -12.11 -1.04
N GLN A 96 7.01 -11.34 -0.02
CA GLN A 96 5.63 -10.92 0.20
C GLN A 96 5.04 -10.17 -1.00
N GLU A 97 5.85 -9.35 -1.68
CA GLU A 97 5.38 -8.59 -2.87
C GLU A 97 5.05 -9.54 -4.02
N THR A 98 5.94 -10.48 -4.31
CA THR A 98 5.73 -11.47 -5.38
C THR A 98 4.59 -12.44 -5.04
N GLN A 99 4.50 -12.85 -3.78
CA GLN A 99 3.41 -13.72 -3.31
C GLN A 99 2.05 -13.04 -3.45
N SER A 100 1.94 -11.73 -3.18
CA SER A 100 0.67 -10.99 -3.28
C SER A 100 0.09 -10.92 -4.71
N ILE A 101 0.90 -11.13 -5.73
CA ILE A 101 0.48 -11.17 -7.14
C ILE A 101 0.44 -12.59 -7.72
N SER A 102 0.83 -13.59 -6.92
CA SER A 102 0.80 -15.00 -7.32
C SER A 102 -0.64 -15.52 -7.26
N PHE A 103 -1.25 -15.70 -8.43
CA PHE A 103 -2.63 -16.18 -8.53
C PHE A 103 -2.72 -17.70 -8.43
N ALA A 104 -1.77 -18.42 -8.99
CA ALA A 104 -1.82 -19.89 -9.04
C ALA A 104 -0.42 -20.51 -8.92
N ALA A 105 -0.39 -21.71 -8.37
CA ALA A 105 0.86 -22.45 -8.15
C ALA A 105 1.61 -22.80 -9.45
N ASN A 106 0.90 -22.93 -10.55
CA ASN A 106 1.41 -23.30 -11.87
C ASN A 106 1.79 -22.11 -12.76
N LEU A 107 1.59 -20.88 -12.29
CA LEU A 107 1.94 -19.66 -13.02
C LEU A 107 3.08 -18.93 -12.32
N GLU A 108 4.00 -18.39 -13.11
CA GLU A 108 5.05 -17.53 -12.62
C GLU A 108 4.54 -16.08 -12.56
N PRO A 109 4.61 -15.41 -11.40
CA PRO A 109 4.13 -14.04 -11.25
C PRO A 109 5.04 -13.05 -11.99
N ASP A 110 4.48 -12.21 -12.85
CA ASP A 110 5.21 -11.13 -13.52
C ASP A 110 5.24 -9.85 -12.66
N LEU A 111 6.22 -9.79 -11.78
CA LEU A 111 6.44 -8.64 -10.89
C LEU A 111 6.70 -7.33 -11.65
N LYS A 112 7.34 -7.39 -12.83
CA LYS A 112 7.66 -6.19 -13.62
C LYS A 112 6.39 -5.55 -14.16
N SER A 113 5.49 -6.37 -14.71
CA SER A 113 4.20 -5.90 -15.21
C SER A 113 3.33 -5.33 -14.09
N ALA A 114 3.23 -6.05 -12.95
CA ALA A 114 2.47 -5.60 -11.79
C ALA A 114 3.01 -4.28 -11.19
N ARG A 115 4.32 -4.10 -11.11
CA ARG A 115 4.92 -2.83 -10.68
C ARG A 115 4.63 -1.68 -11.65
N ARG A 116 4.69 -1.96 -12.97
CA ARG A 116 4.36 -0.97 -14.00
C ARG A 116 2.90 -0.55 -13.91
N GLU A 117 1.99 -1.49 -13.78
CA GLU A 117 0.55 -1.21 -13.63
C GLU A 117 0.26 -0.38 -12.38
N ARG A 118 0.82 -0.77 -11.24
CA ARG A 118 0.73 0.02 -10.01
C ARG A 118 1.27 1.43 -10.18
N ALA A 119 2.43 1.59 -10.81
CA ALA A 119 3.02 2.91 -11.07
C ALA A 119 2.11 3.77 -11.96
N ILE A 120 1.51 3.21 -13.01
CA ILE A 120 0.56 3.90 -13.88
C ILE A 120 -0.67 4.36 -13.09
N ILE A 121 -1.24 3.47 -12.28
CA ILE A 121 -2.40 3.80 -11.42
C ILE A 121 -2.04 4.94 -10.47
N PHE A 122 -0.90 4.87 -9.80
CA PHE A 122 -0.44 5.94 -8.92
C PHE A 122 -0.25 7.26 -9.66
N ILE A 123 0.38 7.25 -10.83
CA ILE A 123 0.57 8.46 -11.65
C ILE A 123 -0.79 9.09 -12.02
N ILE A 124 -1.77 8.30 -12.41
CA ILE A 124 -3.12 8.79 -12.73
C ILE A 124 -3.78 9.39 -11.49
N LEU A 125 -3.76 8.65 -10.36
CA LEU A 125 -4.33 9.11 -9.10
C LEU A 125 -3.70 10.41 -8.59
N LEU A 126 -2.45 10.68 -8.96
CA LEU A 126 -1.73 11.89 -8.61
C LEU A 126 -1.99 13.04 -9.59
N LEU A 127 -2.02 12.72 -10.87
CA LEU A 127 -2.13 13.72 -11.94
C LEU A 127 -3.48 14.44 -11.90
N VAL A 128 -4.58 13.70 -11.68
CA VAL A 128 -5.93 14.25 -11.67
C VAL A 128 -6.11 15.31 -10.57
N PRO A 129 -5.81 15.06 -9.28
CA PRO A 129 -5.84 16.08 -8.25
C PRO A 129 -4.88 17.24 -8.50
N ALA A 130 -3.68 16.97 -9.02
CA ALA A 130 -2.67 18.00 -9.30
C ALA A 130 -3.16 18.99 -10.38
N ILE A 131 -3.79 18.50 -11.44
CA ILE A 131 -4.40 19.35 -12.48
C ILE A 131 -5.53 20.19 -11.89
N ASN A 132 -6.42 19.58 -11.10
CA ASN A 132 -7.54 20.27 -10.46
C ASN A 132 -7.04 21.37 -9.51
N LEU A 133 -6.05 21.07 -8.66
CA LEU A 133 -5.45 22.06 -7.76
C LEU A 133 -4.77 23.18 -8.54
N SER A 134 -4.04 22.88 -9.61
CA SER A 134 -3.39 23.90 -10.45
C SER A 134 -4.39 24.84 -11.08
N SER A 135 -5.48 24.30 -11.65
CA SER A 135 -6.56 25.09 -12.25
C SER A 135 -7.24 26.01 -11.22
N MET A 136 -7.54 25.46 -10.04
CA MET A 136 -8.19 26.21 -8.96
C MET A 136 -7.28 27.32 -8.41
N THR A 137 -6.00 27.05 -8.23
CA THR A 137 -5.01 28.03 -7.78
C THR A 137 -4.84 29.12 -8.82
N GLN A 138 -4.78 28.78 -10.10
CA GLN A 138 -4.67 29.77 -11.18
C GLN A 138 -5.89 30.70 -11.21
N SER A 139 -7.10 30.19 -11.03
CA SER A 139 -8.31 30.98 -10.94
C SER A 139 -8.28 31.97 -9.76
N ARG A 140 -7.91 31.49 -8.57
CA ARG A 140 -7.76 32.33 -7.36
C ARG A 140 -6.71 33.42 -7.54
N LEU A 141 -5.56 33.09 -8.17
CA LEU A 141 -4.50 34.07 -8.42
C LEU A 141 -4.95 35.16 -9.39
N ARG A 142 -5.71 34.81 -10.44
CA ARG A 142 -6.28 35.81 -11.37
C ARG A 142 -7.17 36.83 -10.65
N GLN A 143 -7.97 36.40 -9.71
CA GLN A 143 -8.82 37.27 -8.90
C GLN A 143 -8.04 38.23 -7.99
N ARG A 144 -6.83 37.82 -7.54
CA ARG A 144 -5.97 38.58 -6.63
C ARG A 144 -4.85 39.36 -7.32
N VAL A 145 -4.79 39.38 -8.67
CA VAL A 145 -3.69 40.03 -9.40
C VAL A 145 -3.56 41.50 -9.06
N ALA A 146 -4.69 42.22 -8.96
CA ALA A 146 -4.70 43.64 -8.58
C ALA A 146 -4.13 43.84 -7.15
N GLU A 147 -4.51 43.02 -6.19
CA GLU A 147 -3.99 43.05 -4.82
C GLU A 147 -2.44 42.79 -4.79
N ILE A 148 -1.99 41.80 -5.55
CA ILE A 148 -0.56 41.51 -5.72
C ILE A 148 0.15 42.72 -6.32
N GLY A 149 -0.44 43.37 -7.31
CA GLY A 149 0.10 44.59 -7.93
C GLY A 149 0.27 45.74 -6.93
N VAL A 150 -0.78 46.01 -6.14
CA VAL A 150 -0.74 47.02 -5.08
C VAL A 150 0.34 46.74 -4.03
N ARG A 151 0.39 45.55 -3.49
CA ARG A 151 1.41 45.17 -2.51
C ARG A 151 2.85 45.31 -3.05
N ARG A 152 3.06 44.96 -4.29
CA ARG A 152 4.36 45.15 -4.95
C ARG A 152 4.70 46.63 -5.19
N ALA A 153 3.73 47.46 -5.48
CA ALA A 153 3.92 48.93 -5.58
C ALA A 153 4.38 49.52 -4.23
N PHE A 154 3.91 48.94 -3.09
CA PHE A 154 4.33 49.33 -1.75
C PHE A 154 5.62 48.64 -1.28
N GLY A 155 6.35 47.93 -2.16
CA GLY A 155 7.70 47.39 -1.89
C GLY A 155 7.78 45.93 -1.49
N SER A 156 6.66 45.17 -1.50
CA SER A 156 6.73 43.72 -1.26
C SER A 156 7.58 43.00 -2.30
N THR A 157 8.45 42.14 -1.82
CA THR A 157 9.29 41.30 -2.70
C THR A 157 8.51 40.16 -3.34
N ARG A 158 8.99 39.65 -4.45
CA ARG A 158 8.36 38.48 -5.14
C ARG A 158 8.34 37.26 -4.25
N MET A 159 9.43 37.04 -3.49
CA MET A 159 9.56 35.86 -2.64
C MET A 159 8.56 35.90 -1.46
N GLU A 160 8.34 37.06 -0.89
CA GLU A 160 7.31 37.25 0.16
C GLU A 160 5.92 36.89 -0.34
N MET A 161 5.56 37.34 -1.57
CA MET A 161 4.27 37.02 -2.18
C MET A 161 4.12 35.51 -2.46
N VAL A 162 5.15 34.89 -3.02
CA VAL A 162 5.14 33.43 -3.27
C VAL A 162 5.08 32.66 -1.94
N GLY A 163 5.87 33.07 -0.96
CA GLY A 163 5.87 32.47 0.38
C GLY A 163 4.52 32.54 1.05
N GLN A 164 3.82 33.68 0.96
CA GLN A 164 2.47 33.84 1.50
C GLN A 164 1.47 32.85 0.85
N ILE A 165 1.49 32.74 -0.49
CA ILE A 165 0.60 31.82 -1.22
C ILE A 165 0.90 30.37 -0.82
N ILE A 166 2.17 30.00 -0.66
CA ILE A 166 2.57 28.67 -0.23
C ILE A 166 2.08 28.39 1.20
N MET A 167 2.24 29.34 2.11
CA MET A 167 1.78 29.20 3.50
C MET A 167 0.24 29.11 3.60
N GLU A 168 -0.48 29.89 2.83
CA GLU A 168 -1.95 29.80 2.74
C GLU A 168 -2.39 28.40 2.26
N ASN A 169 -1.74 27.89 1.22
CA ASN A 169 -2.00 26.55 0.71
C ASN A 169 -1.59 25.44 1.68
N LEU A 170 -0.51 25.63 2.43
CA LEU A 170 -0.08 24.67 3.46
C LEU A 170 -1.14 24.54 4.56
N VAL A 171 -1.65 25.65 5.08
CA VAL A 171 -2.71 25.63 6.10
C VAL A 171 -3.95 24.90 5.59
N VAL A 172 -4.39 25.20 4.36
CA VAL A 172 -5.53 24.51 3.74
C VAL A 172 -5.25 23.00 3.58
N THR A 173 -4.04 22.63 3.16
CA THR A 173 -3.65 21.21 3.00
C THR A 173 -3.66 20.49 4.34
N LEU A 174 -3.16 21.10 5.40
CA LEU A 174 -3.17 20.52 6.76
C LEU A 174 -4.60 20.31 7.27
N LEU A 175 -5.47 21.31 7.11
CA LEU A 175 -6.87 21.20 7.52
C LEU A 175 -7.61 20.13 6.71
N ALA A 176 -7.45 20.13 5.40
CA ALA A 176 -8.05 19.12 4.52
C ALA A 176 -7.51 17.71 4.83
N GLY A 177 -6.21 17.61 5.11
CA GLY A 177 -5.57 16.36 5.52
C GLY A 177 -6.12 15.82 6.85
N ALA A 178 -6.33 16.68 7.83
CA ALA A 178 -6.93 16.30 9.11
C ALA A 178 -8.37 15.80 8.94
N VAL A 179 -9.18 16.51 8.14
CA VAL A 179 -10.56 16.08 7.82
C VAL A 179 -10.54 14.76 7.03
N GLY A 180 -9.66 14.65 6.04
CA GLY A 180 -9.51 13.43 5.24
C GLY A 180 -9.08 12.22 6.10
N LEU A 181 -8.15 12.41 7.03
CA LEU A 181 -7.77 11.39 7.99
C LEU A 181 -8.97 10.96 8.85
N PHE A 182 -9.71 11.92 9.40
CA PHE A 182 -10.89 11.61 10.21
C PHE A 182 -11.92 10.79 9.43
N ILE A 183 -12.24 11.20 8.21
CA ILE A 183 -13.15 10.45 7.32
C ILE A 183 -12.59 9.06 7.01
N SER A 184 -11.29 8.93 6.74
CA SER A 184 -10.63 7.66 6.46
C SER A 184 -10.73 6.70 7.65
N ILE A 185 -10.52 7.20 8.87
CA ILE A 185 -10.68 6.42 10.10
C ILE A 185 -12.12 5.93 10.25
N VAL A 186 -13.09 6.83 10.09
CA VAL A 186 -14.51 6.48 10.19
C VAL A 186 -14.89 5.44 9.13
N MET A 187 -14.46 5.62 7.89
CA MET A 187 -14.71 4.67 6.80
C MET A 187 -14.01 3.33 7.04
N ALA A 188 -12.81 3.33 7.62
CA ALA A 188 -12.11 2.10 7.99
C ALA A 188 -12.90 1.30 9.05
N TYR A 189 -13.43 1.97 10.07
CA TYR A 189 -14.19 1.30 11.11
C TYR A 189 -15.59 0.84 10.66
N LEU A 190 -16.29 1.63 9.85
CA LEU A 190 -17.65 1.31 9.41
C LEU A 190 -17.69 0.45 8.14
N GLY A 191 -16.64 0.51 7.33
CA GLY A 191 -16.59 -0.12 6.01
C GLY A 191 -15.81 -1.44 5.97
N THR A 192 -15.20 -1.87 7.08
CA THR A 192 -14.40 -3.11 7.10
C THR A 192 -15.18 -4.33 6.65
N ASP A 193 -16.40 -4.47 7.14
CA ASP A 193 -17.25 -5.62 6.81
C ASP A 193 -17.65 -5.65 5.34
N ILE A 194 -17.74 -4.48 4.71
CA ILE A 194 -18.12 -4.35 3.29
C ILE A 194 -16.90 -4.46 2.38
N LEU A 195 -15.81 -3.78 2.75
CA LEU A 195 -14.59 -3.68 1.92
C LEU A 195 -13.76 -4.96 1.94
N PHE A 196 -13.78 -5.71 3.05
CA PHE A 196 -12.96 -6.90 3.25
C PHE A 196 -13.79 -8.18 3.38
N ALA A 197 -15.10 -8.12 3.12
CA ALA A 197 -15.93 -9.30 3.05
C ALA A 197 -15.42 -10.23 1.93
N GLN A 198 -14.94 -11.39 2.32
CA GLN A 198 -14.61 -12.44 1.36
C GLN A 198 -15.84 -13.29 1.11
N PRO A 199 -16.41 -13.32 -0.09
CA PRO A 199 -17.67 -14.01 -0.39
C PRO A 199 -17.62 -15.52 -0.22
N TYR A 200 -16.41 -16.09 -0.07
CA TYR A 200 -16.19 -17.54 0.08
C TYR A 200 -15.43 -17.91 1.36
N SER A 201 -15.24 -17.00 2.32
CA SER A 201 -14.61 -17.37 3.57
C SER A 201 -15.61 -18.14 4.43
N ALA A 202 -15.30 -19.38 4.73
CA ALA A 202 -16.02 -20.20 5.72
C ALA A 202 -15.80 -19.72 7.16
N THR A 203 -15.41 -18.48 7.38
CA THR A 203 -15.18 -17.90 8.69
C THR A 203 -16.50 -17.55 9.33
N LEU A 204 -16.77 -18.15 10.49
CA LEU A 204 -17.99 -17.94 11.30
C LEU A 204 -18.07 -16.54 11.92
N ASN A 205 -17.00 -15.77 11.88
CA ASN A 205 -16.91 -14.43 12.46
C ASN A 205 -16.64 -13.39 11.38
N ALA A 206 -17.14 -12.17 11.60
CA ALA A 206 -16.82 -11.02 10.78
C ALA A 206 -15.30 -10.80 10.71
N PRO A 207 -14.76 -10.33 9.57
CA PRO A 207 -13.34 -10.08 9.43
C PRO A 207 -12.87 -9.07 10.49
N THR A 208 -11.98 -9.50 11.37
CA THR A 208 -11.37 -8.63 12.36
C THR A 208 -10.21 -7.89 11.71
N VAL A 209 -10.43 -6.65 11.32
CA VAL A 209 -9.35 -5.77 10.88
C VAL A 209 -8.92 -4.94 12.08
N ASP A 210 -7.76 -5.27 12.65
CA ASP A 210 -7.19 -4.47 13.72
C ASP A 210 -6.87 -3.06 13.21
N SER A 211 -7.37 -2.06 13.92
CA SER A 211 -7.12 -0.64 13.61
C SER A 211 -5.62 -0.30 13.52
N SER A 212 -4.76 -1.05 14.21
CA SER A 212 -3.31 -0.88 14.13
C SER A 212 -2.73 -1.18 12.74
N ILE A 213 -3.40 -2.02 11.95
CA ILE A 213 -2.98 -2.36 10.58
C ILE A 213 -3.41 -1.28 9.60
N LEU A 214 -4.58 -0.69 9.80
CA LEU A 214 -5.11 0.37 8.94
C LEU A 214 -4.50 1.74 9.22
N LEU A 215 -4.17 2.00 10.48
CA LEU A 215 -3.71 3.31 10.96
C LEU A 215 -2.20 3.30 11.23
N HIS A 216 -1.41 3.22 10.16
CA HIS A 216 0.04 3.44 10.27
C HIS A 216 0.35 4.93 10.21
N PRO A 217 0.82 5.55 11.31
CA PRO A 217 1.16 6.98 11.34
C PRO A 217 2.16 7.37 10.25
N SER A 218 3.09 6.47 9.92
CA SER A 218 4.06 6.68 8.84
C SER A 218 3.40 6.81 7.47
N THR A 219 2.42 5.97 7.15
CA THR A 219 1.69 6.03 5.88
C THR A 219 0.93 7.35 5.76
N PHE A 220 0.29 7.79 6.84
CA PHE A 220 -0.37 9.09 6.89
C PHE A 220 0.60 10.25 6.70
N LEU A 221 1.75 10.20 7.36
CA LEU A 221 2.78 11.23 7.23
C LEU A 221 3.32 11.31 5.80
N TYR A 222 3.58 10.16 5.15
CA TYR A 222 3.98 10.13 3.76
C TYR A 222 2.89 10.67 2.82
N ALA A 223 1.63 10.33 3.06
CA ALA A 223 0.51 10.86 2.28
C ALA A 223 0.39 12.38 2.45
N LEU A 224 0.50 12.90 3.67
CA LEU A 224 0.47 14.33 3.95
C LEU A 224 1.64 15.08 3.29
N LEU A 225 2.86 14.56 3.43
CA LEU A 225 4.05 15.11 2.77
C LEU A 225 3.89 15.12 1.26
N PHE A 226 3.37 14.04 0.71
CA PHE A 226 3.11 13.92 -0.70
C PHE A 226 2.05 14.93 -1.19
N CYS A 227 0.93 15.08 -0.50
CA CYS A 227 -0.08 16.10 -0.79
C CYS A 227 0.51 17.52 -0.69
N PHE A 228 1.40 17.77 0.26
CA PHE A 228 2.09 19.04 0.38
C PHE A 228 3.01 19.31 -0.83
N VAL A 229 3.82 18.33 -1.25
CA VAL A 229 4.69 18.44 -2.43
C VAL A 229 3.88 18.68 -3.69
N LEU A 230 2.78 17.94 -3.89
CA LEU A 230 1.88 18.16 -5.01
C LEU A 230 1.27 19.56 -5.01
N ASN A 231 0.84 20.03 -3.84
CA ASN A 231 0.29 21.37 -3.70
C ASN A 231 1.35 22.44 -4.00
N LEU A 232 2.59 22.24 -3.51
CA LEU A 232 3.72 23.13 -3.80
C LEU A 232 4.01 23.19 -5.31
N LEU A 233 4.04 22.07 -6.00
CA LEU A 233 4.28 21.99 -7.43
C LEU A 233 3.12 22.60 -8.25
N SER A 234 1.89 22.28 -7.90
CA SER A 234 0.71 22.72 -8.63
C SER A 234 0.37 24.20 -8.42
N SER A 235 0.68 24.76 -7.24
CA SER A 235 0.44 26.16 -6.89
C SER A 235 1.66 27.05 -7.03
N GLY A 236 2.85 26.52 -6.77
CA GLY A 236 4.10 27.29 -6.81
C GLY A 236 4.45 27.80 -8.20
N ILE A 237 4.28 26.99 -9.24
CA ILE A 237 4.55 27.39 -10.62
C ILE A 237 3.62 28.55 -11.07
N PRO A 238 2.28 28.46 -10.91
CA PRO A 238 1.39 29.59 -11.21
C PRO A 238 1.67 30.83 -10.36
N ALA A 239 1.95 30.65 -9.06
CA ALA A 239 2.27 31.75 -8.16
C ALA A 239 3.54 32.48 -8.59
N TRP A 240 4.59 31.73 -8.94
CA TRP A 240 5.83 32.31 -9.45
C TRP A 240 5.64 33.04 -10.77
N ARG A 241 4.84 32.50 -11.69
CA ARG A 241 4.47 33.20 -12.95
C ARG A 241 3.69 34.48 -12.65
N ALA A 242 2.69 34.44 -11.78
CA ALA A 242 1.90 35.60 -11.38
C ALA A 242 2.78 36.71 -10.74
N SER A 243 3.78 36.32 -9.93
CA SER A 243 4.71 37.27 -9.31
C SER A 243 5.62 37.99 -10.31
N ARG A 244 5.77 37.44 -11.52
CA ARG A 244 6.56 38.08 -12.61
C ARG A 244 5.77 39.07 -13.45
N THR A 245 4.46 39.14 -13.31
CA THR A 245 3.64 40.11 -14.03
C THR A 245 4.07 41.54 -13.69
N SER A 246 4.18 42.42 -14.70
CA SER A 246 4.55 43.81 -14.48
C SER A 246 3.48 44.53 -13.65
N ILE A 247 3.90 45.45 -12.77
CA ILE A 247 3.02 46.20 -11.88
C ILE A 247 1.96 46.95 -12.69
N VAL A 248 2.35 47.51 -13.85
CA VAL A 248 1.47 48.25 -14.77
C VAL A 248 0.36 47.34 -15.31
N ASN A 249 0.69 46.14 -15.75
CA ASN A 249 -0.29 45.19 -16.26
C ASN A 249 -1.18 44.62 -15.16
N ALA A 250 -0.63 44.46 -13.94
CA ALA A 250 -1.41 44.02 -12.77
C ALA A 250 -2.44 45.04 -12.34
N LEU A 251 -2.08 46.30 -12.31
CA LEU A 251 -3.02 47.40 -11.99
C LEU A 251 -4.03 47.67 -13.11
N GLY A 252 -3.68 47.43 -14.39
CA GLY A 252 -4.54 47.56 -15.52
C GLY A 252 -5.51 46.38 -15.76
N GLY A 253 -5.47 45.33 -14.92
CA GLY A 253 -6.33 44.13 -15.03
C GLY A 253 -6.05 43.28 -16.28
N ARG A 254 -4.97 43.49 -17.00
CA ARG A 254 -4.59 42.75 -18.22
C ARG A 254 -3.56 41.66 -17.87
N ILE A 255 -4.01 40.43 -18.01
CA ILE A 255 -3.12 39.23 -17.96
C ILE A 255 -3.03 38.71 -19.39
N HIS A 256 -1.84 38.74 -19.95
CA HIS A 256 -1.50 38.01 -21.16
C HIS A 256 -0.93 36.62 -20.81
#